data_9494b582ed4f0228496379542fcacf2a
#
_entry.id   9494b582ed4f0228496379542fcacf2a
#
_cell.length_a   1.000
_cell.length_b   1.000
_cell.length_c   1.000
_cell.angle_alpha   90.00
_cell.angle_beta   90.00
_cell.angle_gamma   90.00
#
_symmetry.space_group_name_H-M   'P 1'
#
loop_
_entity.id
_entity.type
_entity.pdbx_description
1 polymer ?
#
loop_
_entity_poly.entity_id
_entity_poly.type
_entity_poly.pdbx_seq_one_letter_code
_entity_poly.pdbx_strand_id
1 'polypeptide(L)'
;DCDDPQSDMCALCPQNAWGSRTTPTGQRVKACADQKRLAVVLTDDPKGTVYLLQVTPTSLKNLNGYQKVLQSKSISPEIAKTRVSIDTSLGFPKLEFDFGGFVEEATQEHIDGLCGTEEVKIVTGELSASERQLTFSDFGFAEENGFTEGGLTNE
;
A
#
# COMPACT_ATOMS: atom_id res chain seq x y z
N ASP A 1 -3.77 9.38 -1.73
CA ASP A 1 -3.71 9.25 -3.19
C ASP A 1 -5.08 8.82 -3.69
N CYS A 2 -5.63 9.50 -4.68
CA CYS A 2 -6.83 9.08 -5.40
C CYS A 2 -6.48 8.96 -6.89
N ASP A 3 -7.19 8.09 -7.60
CA ASP A 3 -6.91 7.82 -9.01
C ASP A 3 -7.31 9.01 -9.92
N ASP A 4 -8.12 9.93 -9.39
CA ASP A 4 -8.52 11.19 -10.04
C ASP A 4 -8.34 12.35 -9.05
N PRO A 5 -7.12 12.90 -8.92
CA PRO A 5 -6.84 13.96 -7.96
C PRO A 5 -7.54 15.26 -8.34
N GLN A 6 -8.30 15.83 -7.40
CA GLN A 6 -9.01 17.10 -7.56
C GLN A 6 -8.10 18.33 -7.39
N SER A 7 -6.82 18.13 -7.14
CA SER A 7 -5.82 19.18 -6.93
C SER A 7 -4.43 18.56 -7.03
N ASP A 8 -3.46 19.31 -7.52
CA ASP A 8 -2.04 18.91 -7.62
C ASP A 8 -1.41 18.63 -6.24
N MET A 9 -1.94 19.25 -5.19
CA MET A 9 -1.45 19.05 -3.82
C MET A 9 -2.59 18.70 -2.87
N CYS A 10 -2.45 17.60 -2.15
CA CYS A 10 -3.41 17.14 -1.14
C CYS A 10 -3.71 18.21 -0.06
N ALA A 11 -2.72 19.02 0.30
CA ALA A 11 -2.91 20.10 1.28
C ALA A 11 -3.90 21.19 0.82
N LEU A 12 -4.01 21.41 -0.50
CA LEU A 12 -4.91 22.39 -1.10
C LEU A 12 -6.22 21.78 -1.61
N CYS A 13 -6.34 20.46 -1.56
CA CYS A 13 -7.51 19.76 -2.06
C CYS A 13 -8.76 20.04 -1.21
N PRO A 14 -9.88 20.48 -1.82
CA PRO A 14 -11.13 20.73 -1.09
C PRO A 14 -11.65 19.50 -0.33
N GLN A 15 -11.43 18.31 -0.88
CA GLN A 15 -11.84 17.04 -0.27
C GLN A 15 -11.04 16.68 0.99
N ASN A 16 -9.82 17.25 1.14
CA ASN A 16 -8.98 17.07 2.33
C ASN A 16 -9.32 18.05 3.45
N ALA A 17 -10.16 19.05 3.19
CA ALA A 17 -10.60 19.98 4.22
C ALA A 17 -11.48 19.30 5.26
N TRP A 18 -11.31 19.66 6.55
CA TRP A 18 -12.21 19.18 7.61
C TRP A 18 -13.62 19.66 7.38
N GLY A 19 -14.58 18.73 7.41
CA GLY A 19 -15.99 19.04 7.17
C GLY A 19 -16.39 19.05 5.71
N SER A 20 -15.52 18.63 4.79
CA SER A 20 -15.85 18.49 3.36
C SER A 20 -16.91 17.42 3.08
N ARG A 21 -17.17 16.54 4.03
CA ARG A 21 -18.28 15.56 4.00
C ARG A 21 -18.99 15.50 5.34
N THR A 22 -20.31 15.30 5.29
CA THR A 22 -21.13 14.99 6.46
C THR A 22 -21.56 13.53 6.40
N THR A 23 -21.39 12.80 7.48
CA THR A 23 -21.85 11.40 7.59
C THR A 23 -23.38 11.36 7.72
N PRO A 24 -24.03 10.20 7.48
CA PRO A 24 -25.47 10.03 7.71
C PRO A 24 -25.89 10.34 9.15
N THR A 25 -24.96 10.25 10.11
CA THR A 25 -25.17 10.59 11.53
C THR A 25 -24.95 12.07 11.84
N GLY A 26 -24.72 12.93 10.84
CA GLY A 26 -24.53 14.36 10.99
C GLY A 26 -23.11 14.79 11.41
N GLN A 27 -22.15 13.88 11.51
CA GLN A 27 -20.78 14.21 11.85
C GLN A 27 -20.03 14.80 10.64
N ARG A 28 -19.30 15.88 10.86
CA ARG A 28 -18.41 16.48 9.87
C ARG A 28 -17.08 15.73 9.84
N VAL A 29 -16.70 15.27 8.65
CA VAL A 29 -15.46 14.53 8.41
C VAL A 29 -14.78 15.01 7.13
N LYS A 30 -13.55 14.59 6.87
CA LYS A 30 -12.94 14.76 5.56
C LYS A 30 -13.60 13.81 4.55
N ALA A 31 -13.82 14.27 3.32
CA ALA A 31 -14.26 13.40 2.23
C ALA A 31 -13.11 12.50 1.77
N CYS A 32 -11.88 13.02 1.76
CA CYS A 32 -10.67 12.27 1.49
C CYS A 32 -10.14 11.64 2.79
N ALA A 33 -9.93 10.33 2.78
CA ALA A 33 -9.39 9.61 3.93
C ALA A 33 -7.85 9.56 3.87
N ASP A 34 -7.19 10.00 4.94
CA ASP A 34 -5.74 9.85 5.08
C ASP A 34 -5.40 8.35 5.17
N GLN A 35 -4.42 7.89 4.41
CA GLN A 35 -3.93 6.51 4.46
C GLN A 35 -2.43 6.46 4.15
N LYS A 36 -1.77 5.40 4.60
CA LYS A 36 -0.39 5.10 4.20
C LYS A 36 -0.33 3.82 3.40
N ARG A 37 0.49 3.81 2.36
CA ARG A 37 0.85 2.63 1.59
C ARG A 37 2.25 2.21 1.98
N LEU A 38 2.42 0.95 2.34
CA LEU A 38 3.71 0.37 2.69
C LEU A 38 3.97 -0.81 1.77
N ALA A 39 5.14 -0.82 1.14
CA ALA A 39 5.64 -2.00 0.46
C ALA A 39 6.22 -2.95 1.53
N VAL A 40 5.79 -4.19 1.53
CA VAL A 40 6.22 -5.19 2.52
C VAL A 40 6.56 -6.51 1.85
N VAL A 41 7.51 -7.26 2.42
CA VAL A 41 7.79 -8.65 2.09
C VAL A 41 7.41 -9.54 3.26
N LEU A 42 7.03 -10.78 2.99
CA LEU A 42 6.66 -11.74 4.04
C LEU A 42 7.93 -12.36 4.65
N THR A 43 7.89 -12.62 5.96
CA THR A 43 9.06 -13.20 6.67
C THR A 43 9.34 -14.66 6.30
N ASP A 44 8.35 -15.39 5.83
CA ASP A 44 8.45 -16.77 5.33
C ASP A 44 8.83 -16.84 3.84
N ASP A 45 8.69 -15.73 3.11
CA ASP A 45 9.16 -15.58 1.72
C ASP A 45 9.77 -14.19 1.50
N PRO A 46 10.92 -13.90 2.11
CA PRO A 46 11.51 -12.55 2.09
C PRO A 46 12.06 -12.13 0.72
N LYS A 47 12.27 -13.08 -0.20
CA LYS A 47 12.72 -12.84 -1.58
C LYS A 47 11.58 -12.94 -2.61
N GLY A 48 10.36 -13.17 -2.14
CA GLY A 48 9.19 -13.28 -2.97
C GLY A 48 8.58 -11.94 -3.34
N THR A 49 7.28 -11.97 -3.59
CA THR A 49 6.52 -10.82 -4.04
C THR A 49 6.50 -9.67 -3.01
N VAL A 50 6.64 -8.45 -3.49
CA VAL A 50 6.38 -7.24 -2.70
C VAL A 50 4.88 -7.00 -2.63
N TYR A 51 4.35 -6.92 -1.43
CA TYR A 51 2.92 -6.70 -1.18
C TYR A 51 2.64 -5.26 -0.77
N LEU A 52 1.46 -4.76 -1.12
CA LEU A 52 0.93 -3.51 -0.60
C LEU A 52 0.22 -3.75 0.74
N LEU A 53 0.73 -3.14 1.81
CA LEU A 53 -0.02 -2.99 3.05
C LEU A 53 -0.62 -1.58 3.11
N GLN A 54 -1.93 -1.50 2.94
CA GLN A 54 -2.67 -0.24 3.03
C GLN A 54 -3.13 0.00 4.46
N VAL A 55 -2.62 1.05 5.09
CA VAL A 55 -2.96 1.41 6.47
C VAL A 55 -4.04 2.47 6.46
N THR A 56 -5.22 2.11 6.94
CA THR A 56 -6.41 2.94 7.00
C THR A 56 -6.30 4.03 8.08
N PRO A 57 -7.12 5.09 8.04
CA PRO A 57 -7.08 6.19 9.03
C PRO A 57 -7.20 5.72 10.47
N THR A 58 -8.02 4.70 10.73
CA THR A 58 -8.22 4.12 12.07
C THR A 58 -6.95 3.47 12.64
N SER A 59 -6.08 2.99 11.77
CA SER A 59 -4.83 2.29 12.12
C SER A 59 -3.59 3.19 12.10
N LEU A 60 -3.68 4.41 11.53
CA LEU A 60 -2.54 5.33 11.40
C LEU A 60 -1.93 5.70 12.75
N LYS A 61 -2.77 5.86 13.79
CA LYS A 61 -2.30 6.17 15.14
C LYS A 61 -1.39 5.05 15.69
N ASN A 62 -1.77 3.79 15.45
CA ASN A 62 -1.01 2.62 15.89
C ASN A 62 0.30 2.52 15.12
N LEU A 63 0.29 2.70 13.80
CA LEU A 63 1.49 2.73 12.98
C LEU A 63 2.45 3.85 13.43
N ASN A 64 1.95 5.06 13.63
CA ASN A 64 2.78 6.18 14.09
C ASN A 64 3.37 5.93 15.50
N GLY A 65 2.60 5.29 16.39
CA GLY A 65 3.08 4.87 17.71
C GLY A 65 4.21 3.85 17.59
N TYR A 66 4.04 2.85 16.76
CA TYR A 66 5.06 1.84 16.47
C TYR A 66 6.34 2.46 15.88
N GLN A 67 6.22 3.34 14.89
CA GLN A 67 7.36 4.05 14.29
C GLN A 67 8.15 4.85 15.33
N LYS A 68 7.45 5.53 16.28
CA LYS A 68 8.11 6.23 17.39
C LYS A 68 8.87 5.29 18.32
N VAL A 69 8.34 4.09 18.58
CA VAL A 69 9.03 3.08 19.40
C VAL A 69 10.30 2.61 18.70
N LEU A 70 10.26 2.31 17.40
CA LEU A 70 11.44 1.95 16.62
C LEU A 70 12.49 3.09 16.65
N GLN A 71 12.04 4.32 16.38
CA GLN A 71 12.90 5.50 16.38
C GLN A 71 13.58 5.75 17.75
N SER A 72 12.84 5.58 18.85
CA SER A 72 13.39 5.74 20.21
C SER A 72 14.48 4.72 20.55
N LYS A 73 14.47 3.58 19.85
CA LYS A 73 15.46 2.50 19.97
C LYS A 73 16.53 2.55 18.87
N SER A 74 16.50 3.58 18.01
CA SER A 74 17.39 3.71 16.83
C SER A 74 17.31 2.49 15.88
N ILE A 75 16.13 1.89 15.77
CA ILE A 75 15.86 0.77 14.87
C ILE A 75 15.26 1.32 13.58
N SER A 76 15.90 1.05 12.45
CA SER A 76 15.33 1.34 11.12
C SER A 76 14.20 0.36 10.79
N PRO A 77 13.10 0.80 10.17
CA PRO A 77 12.00 -0.08 9.78
C PRO A 77 12.42 -1.24 8.86
N GLU A 78 13.42 -1.03 8.02
CA GLU A 78 13.92 -2.00 7.02
C GLU A 78 14.58 -3.21 7.67
N ILE A 79 15.14 -3.05 8.87
CA ILE A 79 15.78 -4.15 9.62
C ILE A 79 14.85 -4.79 10.66
N ALA A 80 13.63 -4.26 10.82
CA ALA A 80 12.69 -4.72 11.81
C ALA A 80 11.68 -5.71 11.21
N LYS A 81 11.61 -6.93 11.76
CA LYS A 81 10.44 -7.79 11.55
C LYS A 81 9.26 -7.19 12.31
N THR A 82 8.20 -6.88 11.59
CA THR A 82 6.98 -6.30 12.16
C THR A 82 5.88 -7.36 12.17
N ARG A 83 5.32 -7.63 13.35
CA ARG A 83 4.09 -8.42 13.45
C ARG A 83 2.91 -7.47 13.24
N VAL A 84 2.09 -7.79 12.25
CA VAL A 84 0.84 -7.07 11.99
C VAL A 84 -0.32 -7.97 12.42
N SER A 85 -1.20 -7.45 13.25
CA SER A 85 -2.42 -8.11 13.70
C SER A 85 -3.63 -7.22 13.50
N ILE A 86 -4.83 -7.81 13.56
CA ILE A 86 -6.10 -7.09 13.44
C ILE A 86 -6.82 -7.16 14.77
N ASP A 87 -7.16 -5.99 15.33
CA ASP A 87 -8.07 -5.90 16.47
C ASP A 87 -9.50 -6.19 15.99
N THR A 88 -10.00 -7.36 16.38
CA THR A 88 -11.36 -7.82 16.04
C THR A 88 -12.40 -7.47 17.10
N SER A 89 -12.00 -6.84 18.21
CA SER A 89 -12.92 -6.41 19.28
C SER A 89 -13.77 -5.20 18.88
N LEU A 90 -13.33 -4.47 17.85
CA LEU A 90 -14.02 -3.31 17.30
C LEU A 90 -14.93 -3.72 16.14
N GLY A 91 -15.99 -2.96 15.88
CA GLY A 91 -16.89 -3.19 14.74
C GLY A 91 -16.29 -2.86 13.35
N PHE A 92 -14.99 -2.58 13.29
CA PHE A 92 -14.22 -2.29 12.07
C PHE A 92 -12.78 -2.80 12.23
N PRO A 93 -12.11 -3.20 11.14
CA PRO A 93 -10.74 -3.69 11.18
C PRO A 93 -9.78 -2.55 11.56
N LYS A 94 -8.96 -2.79 12.58
CA LYS A 94 -7.91 -1.89 13.03
C LYS A 94 -6.61 -2.67 13.14
N LEU A 95 -5.58 -2.21 12.42
CA LEU A 95 -4.27 -2.84 12.45
C LEU A 95 -3.49 -2.44 13.70
N GLU A 96 -2.81 -3.41 14.27
CA GLU A 96 -1.83 -3.25 15.33
C GLU A 96 -0.46 -3.71 14.84
N PHE A 97 0.58 -3.06 15.34
CA PHE A 97 1.96 -3.26 14.89
C PHE A 97 2.86 -3.49 16.10
N ASP A 98 3.55 -4.63 16.11
CA ASP A 98 4.46 -5.02 17.16
C ASP A 98 5.83 -5.38 16.59
N PHE A 99 6.88 -5.10 17.36
CA PHE A 99 8.23 -5.51 17.00
C PHE A 99 8.37 -7.03 17.18
N GLY A 100 8.68 -7.73 16.10
CA GLY A 100 8.83 -9.18 16.06
C GLY A 100 10.27 -9.68 16.03
N GLY A 101 11.25 -8.77 16.09
CA GLY A 101 12.66 -9.09 16.01
C GLY A 101 13.38 -8.39 14.86
N PHE A 102 14.60 -8.83 14.57
CA PHE A 102 15.38 -8.32 13.46
C PHE A 102 15.36 -9.27 12.26
N VAL A 103 15.48 -8.73 11.07
CA VAL A 103 15.71 -9.52 9.85
C VAL A 103 17.12 -10.06 9.85
N GLU A 104 17.33 -11.16 9.11
CA GLU A 104 18.67 -11.71 8.85
C GLU A 104 19.41 -10.84 7.84
N GLU A 105 20.74 -10.81 7.90
CA GLU A 105 21.61 -9.98 7.05
C GLU A 105 21.32 -10.17 5.55
N ALA A 106 21.18 -11.41 5.10
CA ALA A 106 20.85 -11.72 3.70
C ALA A 106 19.47 -11.21 3.27
N THR A 107 18.52 -11.11 4.20
CA THR A 107 17.19 -10.53 3.95
C THR A 107 17.28 -9.01 3.93
N GLN A 108 18.09 -8.41 4.81
CA GLN A 108 18.32 -6.97 4.82
C GLN A 108 18.96 -6.49 3.52
N GLU A 109 20.02 -7.15 3.03
CA GLU A 109 20.64 -6.84 1.74
C GLU A 109 19.61 -6.86 0.59
N HIS A 110 18.71 -7.84 0.61
CA HIS A 110 17.65 -7.92 -0.39
C HIS A 110 16.66 -6.75 -0.27
N ILE A 111 16.21 -6.41 0.93
CA ILE A 111 15.29 -5.28 1.19
C ILE A 111 15.95 -3.96 0.76
N ASP A 112 17.23 -3.76 1.09
CA ASP A 112 17.99 -2.57 0.69
C ASP A 112 18.07 -2.46 -0.84
N GLY A 113 18.22 -3.59 -1.54
CA GLY A 113 18.18 -3.66 -3.00
C GLY A 113 16.79 -3.34 -3.60
N LEU A 114 15.71 -3.60 -2.87
CA LEU A 114 14.35 -3.25 -3.29
C LEU A 114 14.01 -1.77 -3.08
N CYS A 115 14.65 -1.11 -2.10
CA CYS A 115 14.38 0.28 -1.79
C CYS A 115 14.63 1.19 -2.99
N GLY A 116 13.60 1.97 -3.38
CA GLY A 116 13.68 2.88 -4.51
C GLY A 116 13.53 2.24 -5.89
N THR A 117 13.34 0.92 -5.98
CA THR A 117 13.02 0.25 -7.25
C THR A 117 11.66 0.70 -7.79
N GLU A 118 11.47 0.51 -9.10
CA GLU A 118 10.23 0.83 -9.77
C GLU A 118 9.06 0.00 -9.21
N GLU A 119 9.28 -1.28 -8.90
CA GLU A 119 8.30 -2.16 -8.28
C GLU A 119 7.76 -1.57 -6.96
N VAL A 120 8.66 -1.13 -6.08
CA VAL A 120 8.27 -0.51 -4.80
C VAL A 120 7.52 0.80 -5.03
N LYS A 121 7.96 1.63 -5.97
CA LYS A 121 7.27 2.89 -6.31
C LYS A 121 5.87 2.67 -6.89
N ILE A 122 5.68 1.61 -7.68
CA ILE A 122 4.36 1.21 -8.18
C ILE A 122 3.47 0.78 -7.02
N VAL A 123 3.98 -0.10 -6.15
CA VAL A 123 3.23 -0.62 -5.00
C VAL A 123 2.85 0.50 -4.03
N THR A 124 3.75 1.42 -3.73
CA THR A 124 3.48 2.55 -2.83
C THR A 124 2.66 3.67 -3.49
N GLY A 125 2.56 3.66 -4.82
CA GLY A 125 1.85 4.67 -5.59
C GLY A 125 2.62 5.98 -5.74
N GLU A 126 3.94 5.93 -5.66
CA GLU A 126 4.82 7.08 -5.96
C GLU A 126 4.88 7.36 -7.46
N LEU A 127 4.72 6.32 -8.30
CA LEU A 127 4.54 6.47 -9.73
C LEU A 127 3.05 6.71 -10.05
N SER A 128 2.81 7.62 -10.99
CA SER A 128 1.46 7.94 -11.45
C SER A 128 0.80 6.76 -12.21
N ALA A 129 -0.51 6.80 -12.38
CA ALA A 129 -1.22 5.77 -13.14
C ALA A 129 -0.78 5.72 -14.63
N SER A 130 -0.40 6.87 -15.20
CA SER A 130 0.12 6.98 -16.58
C SER A 130 1.51 6.35 -16.72
N GLU A 131 2.39 6.54 -15.72
CA GLU A 131 3.71 5.92 -15.68
C GLU A 131 3.60 4.41 -15.46
N ARG A 132 2.61 3.95 -14.66
CA ARG A 132 2.30 2.52 -14.50
C ARG A 132 1.93 1.82 -15.81
N GLN A 133 1.20 2.49 -16.71
CA GLN A 133 0.81 1.93 -18.00
C GLN A 133 2.01 1.73 -18.94
N LEU A 134 3.00 2.61 -18.89
CA LEU A 134 4.22 2.49 -19.70
C LEU A 134 5.09 1.30 -19.26
N THR A 135 5.18 1.02 -17.95
CA THR A 135 5.97 -0.10 -17.42
C THR A 135 5.32 -1.46 -17.63
N PHE A 136 3.98 -1.55 -17.60
CA PHE A 136 3.27 -2.80 -17.90
C PHE A 136 3.37 -3.23 -19.36
N SER A 137 3.50 -2.31 -20.30
CA SER A 137 3.70 -2.61 -21.72
C SER A 137 5.11 -3.10 -22.04
N ASP A 138 6.11 -2.75 -21.24
CA ASP A 138 7.49 -3.23 -21.39
C ASP A 138 7.70 -4.65 -20.85
N PHE A 139 6.81 -5.17 -20.01
CA PHE A 139 6.86 -6.52 -19.49
C PHE A 139 6.21 -7.59 -20.40
N GLY A 140 6.05 -7.32 -21.70
CA GLY A 140 5.88 -8.33 -22.72
C GLY A 140 4.80 -9.39 -22.46
N PHE A 141 3.67 -9.06 -21.83
CA PHE A 141 2.47 -9.89 -21.90
C PHE A 141 1.82 -9.66 -23.26
N ALA A 142 2.35 -10.35 -24.29
CA ALA A 142 1.67 -10.53 -25.53
C ALA A 142 0.32 -11.21 -25.21
N GLU A 143 -0.77 -10.52 -25.51
CA GLU A 143 -2.10 -11.15 -25.55
C GLU A 143 -2.08 -12.23 -26.61
N GLU A 144 -1.90 -13.49 -26.22
CA GLU A 144 -2.32 -14.63 -27.01
C GLU A 144 -3.85 -14.78 -26.91
N ASN A 145 -4.57 -13.83 -27.49
CA ASN A 145 -5.99 -13.99 -27.79
C ASN A 145 -6.16 -14.66 -29.16
N GLY A 146 -5.87 -15.95 -29.21
CA GLY A 146 -6.29 -16.82 -30.26
C GLY A 146 -7.60 -17.54 -29.93
N PHE A 147 -8.70 -16.79 -29.76
CA PHE A 147 -10.03 -17.39 -29.79
C PHE A 147 -10.53 -17.40 -31.22
N THR A 148 -10.28 -18.51 -31.92
CA THR A 148 -10.91 -18.79 -33.23
C THR A 148 -12.34 -19.24 -32.97
N GLU A 149 -13.31 -18.43 -33.35
CA GLU A 149 -14.70 -18.85 -33.51
C GLU A 149 -14.79 -19.95 -34.56
N GLY A 150 -15.02 -21.17 -34.09
CA GLY A 150 -15.42 -22.29 -34.96
C GLY A 150 -16.87 -22.12 -35.36
N GLY A 151 -17.08 -21.82 -36.64
CA GLY A 151 -18.43 -21.74 -37.24
C GLY A 151 -19.19 -23.04 -37.14
N LEU A 152 -20.40 -22.94 -36.64
CA LEU A 152 -21.44 -23.98 -36.77
C LEU A 152 -22.12 -23.80 -38.13
N THR A 153 -21.84 -24.69 -39.08
CA THR A 153 -22.66 -24.85 -40.25
C THR A 153 -23.72 -25.91 -39.95
N ASN A 154 -24.98 -25.50 -40.06
CA ASN A 154 -26.15 -26.38 -40.11
C ASN A 154 -26.20 -27.13 -41.47
N GLU A 155 -26.36 -28.45 -41.42
CA GLU A 155 -27.15 -29.25 -42.35
C GLU A 155 -27.92 -30.33 -41.59
#